data_beeacb07aed010400e8d28006539c19d
#
_entry.id   beeacb07aed010400e8d28006539c19d
#
_cell.length_a   1.000
_cell.length_b   1.000
_cell.length_c   1.000
_cell.angle_alpha   90.00
_cell.angle_beta   90.00
_cell.angle_gamma   90.00
#
_symmetry.space_group_name_H-M   'P 1'
#
loop_
_entity.id
_entity.type
_entity.pdbx_description
1 polymer ?
#
loop_
_entity_poly.entity_id
_entity_poly.type
_entity_poly.pdbx_seq_one_letter_code
_entity_poly.pdbx_strand_id
1 'polypeptide(L)'
;MNDKKNREPMVIALATGKGGSMKTTSAVFLACALVDQSRGEQHVLVADADVQGDAKDWWYRAAELDDPLPFDVMSAAPADIAHLHGINDRLDDPVDWVLIDSAPYGRALDESVNNADLVVIPSSPSRIDLDQAVGVKDLCDRRGVPAAILLCRTEANTTALRDALAWIDAADIACFETLIPKRQDILNAKSTRPRGTRLHEYRDLAGELKQTMRQLKDKEEDL
;
A
#
# COMPACT_ATOMS: atom_id res chain seq x y z
N MET A 1 0.35 13.32 25.63
CA MET A 1 1.31 13.39 24.51
C MET A 1 2.33 12.22 24.49
N ASN A 2 2.37 11.37 25.51
CA ASN A 2 3.38 10.30 25.61
C ASN A 2 2.91 8.91 25.14
N ASP A 3 1.62 8.75 24.84
CA ASP A 3 1.03 7.43 24.56
C ASP A 3 1.23 6.93 23.11
N LYS A 4 1.39 7.86 22.16
CA LYS A 4 1.63 7.49 20.74
C LYS A 4 3.08 7.07 20.47
N LYS A 5 4.08 7.57 21.22
CA LYS A 5 5.50 7.19 21.04
C LYS A 5 5.77 5.71 21.36
N ASN A 6 5.00 5.13 22.26
CA ASN A 6 5.16 3.72 22.68
C ASN A 6 4.32 2.74 21.82
N ARG A 7 3.60 3.24 20.81
CA ARG A 7 2.77 2.42 19.95
C ARG A 7 3.46 2.17 18.62
N GLU A 8 3.63 0.92 18.28
CA GLU A 8 4.13 0.53 16.96
C GLU A 8 3.12 0.93 15.87
N PRO A 9 3.55 1.51 14.74
CA PRO A 9 2.69 1.78 13.61
C PRO A 9 2.26 0.47 12.93
N MET A 10 1.14 0.50 12.22
CA MET A 10 0.78 -0.57 11.30
C MET A 10 1.61 -0.43 10.02
N VAL A 11 2.36 -1.46 9.66
CA VAL A 11 3.26 -1.47 8.51
C VAL A 11 2.64 -2.27 7.36
N ILE A 12 2.33 -1.59 6.27
CA ILE A 12 1.70 -2.18 5.08
C ILE A 12 2.65 -2.06 3.89
N ALA A 13 2.99 -3.17 3.25
CA ALA A 13 3.80 -3.13 2.03
C ALA A 13 2.92 -3.16 0.77
N LEU A 14 3.17 -2.24 -0.16
CA LEU A 14 2.64 -2.29 -1.53
C LEU A 14 3.70 -2.99 -2.39
N ALA A 15 3.53 -4.27 -2.72
CA ALA A 15 4.56 -5.08 -3.35
C ALA A 15 4.06 -5.81 -4.60
N THR A 16 4.86 -5.80 -5.66
CA THR A 16 4.63 -6.61 -6.87
C THR A 16 5.94 -6.95 -7.54
N GLY A 17 5.97 -8.04 -8.30
CA GLY A 17 7.16 -8.51 -9.02
C GLY A 17 7.50 -7.73 -10.28
N LYS A 18 6.88 -6.56 -10.55
CA LYS A 18 7.17 -5.76 -11.76
C LYS A 18 7.02 -4.27 -11.55
N GLY A 19 7.66 -3.49 -12.46
CA GLY A 19 7.44 -2.05 -12.57
C GLY A 19 6.10 -1.69 -13.22
N GLY A 20 5.59 -0.50 -12.92
CA GLY A 20 4.37 0.03 -13.54
C GLY A 20 3.04 -0.61 -13.09
N SER A 21 3.04 -1.38 -12.02
CA SER A 21 1.90 -2.11 -11.44
C SER A 21 1.05 -1.30 -10.46
N MET A 22 1.17 0.02 -10.45
CA MET A 22 0.42 0.92 -9.55
C MET A 22 0.86 0.92 -8.06
N LYS A 23 2.01 0.35 -7.68
CA LYS A 23 2.50 0.38 -6.27
C LYS A 23 2.55 1.80 -5.72
N THR A 24 3.39 2.65 -6.30
CA THR A 24 3.56 4.06 -5.90
C THR A 24 2.25 4.82 -5.91
N THR A 25 1.45 4.66 -6.98
CA THR A 25 0.13 5.30 -7.08
C THR A 25 -0.77 4.85 -5.93
N SER A 26 -0.83 3.55 -5.65
CA SER A 26 -1.64 3.01 -4.57
C SER A 26 -1.14 3.44 -3.20
N ALA A 27 0.18 3.51 -2.97
CA ALA A 27 0.75 4.01 -1.73
C ALA A 27 0.35 5.47 -1.46
N VAL A 28 0.51 6.36 -2.45
CA VAL A 28 0.17 7.78 -2.32
C VAL A 28 -1.33 7.99 -2.12
N PHE A 29 -2.18 7.35 -2.93
CA PHE A 29 -3.63 7.49 -2.81
C PHE A 29 -4.18 6.90 -1.51
N LEU A 30 -3.69 5.74 -1.09
CA LEU A 30 -4.08 5.09 0.16
C LEU A 30 -3.65 5.93 1.37
N ALA A 31 -2.42 6.48 1.36
CA ALA A 31 -1.96 7.39 2.41
C ALA A 31 -2.85 8.63 2.51
N CYS A 32 -3.17 9.27 1.38
CA CYS A 32 -4.12 10.40 1.37
C CYS A 32 -5.51 10.00 1.92
N ALA A 33 -6.00 8.80 1.57
CA ALA A 33 -7.31 8.31 1.99
C ALA A 33 -7.34 8.00 3.51
N LEU A 34 -6.27 7.44 4.06
CA LEU A 34 -6.15 7.16 5.50
C LEU A 34 -6.18 8.46 6.32
N VAL A 35 -5.42 9.48 5.90
CA VAL A 35 -5.44 10.80 6.53
C VAL A 35 -6.80 11.49 6.39
N ASP A 36 -7.39 11.47 5.19
CA ASP A 36 -8.70 12.09 4.92
C ASP A 36 -9.82 11.46 5.77
N GLN A 37 -9.88 10.14 5.87
CA GLN A 37 -10.89 9.43 6.68
C GLN A 37 -10.75 9.70 8.18
N SER A 38 -9.54 9.93 8.67
CA SER A 38 -9.29 10.27 10.07
C SER A 38 -9.48 11.75 10.38
N ARG A 39 -9.81 12.57 9.37
CA ARG A 39 -9.85 14.03 9.46
C ARG A 39 -8.53 14.64 9.95
N GLY A 40 -7.41 13.99 9.59
CA GLY A 40 -6.08 14.41 9.99
C GLY A 40 -5.64 13.95 11.39
N GLU A 41 -6.42 13.12 12.07
CA GLU A 41 -6.06 12.60 13.40
C GLU A 41 -5.03 11.45 13.31
N GLN A 42 -5.02 10.71 12.20
CA GLN A 42 -4.03 9.66 11.94
C GLN A 42 -2.90 10.20 11.07
N HIS A 43 -1.69 9.89 11.49
CA HIS A 43 -0.48 10.25 10.77
C HIS A 43 0.02 9.06 9.96
N VAL A 44 0.47 9.33 8.76
CA VAL A 44 0.96 8.31 7.81
C VAL A 44 2.37 8.68 7.37
N LEU A 45 3.24 7.69 7.27
CA LEU A 45 4.56 7.79 6.65
C LEU A 45 4.59 6.87 5.42
N VAL A 46 5.09 7.35 4.30
CA VAL A 46 5.40 6.51 3.15
C VAL A 46 6.91 6.26 3.12
N ALA A 47 7.30 4.99 3.18
CA ALA A 47 8.68 4.54 3.04
C ALA A 47 8.93 4.14 1.58
N ASP A 48 9.64 4.99 0.84
CA ASP A 48 10.00 4.76 -0.55
C ASP A 48 11.24 3.85 -0.61
N ALA A 49 11.02 2.57 -0.89
CA ALA A 49 12.03 1.52 -0.95
C ALA A 49 12.49 1.21 -2.40
N ASP A 50 11.92 1.88 -3.41
CA ASP A 50 12.36 1.77 -4.79
C ASP A 50 13.50 2.77 -5.05
N VAL A 51 14.59 2.31 -5.65
CA VAL A 51 15.71 3.17 -6.05
C VAL A 51 15.33 4.24 -7.08
N GLN A 52 14.20 4.06 -7.77
CA GLN A 52 13.67 5.08 -8.68
C GLN A 52 13.14 6.30 -7.93
N GLY A 53 12.74 6.16 -6.67
CA GLY A 53 12.31 7.26 -5.81
C GLY A 53 11.02 7.93 -6.26
N ASP A 54 10.12 7.21 -6.91
CA ASP A 54 8.91 7.77 -7.52
C ASP A 54 7.96 8.38 -6.46
N ALA A 55 7.83 7.79 -5.27
CA ALA A 55 7.00 8.34 -4.19
C ALA A 55 7.62 9.62 -3.63
N LYS A 56 8.93 9.63 -3.45
CA LYS A 56 9.68 10.79 -2.98
C LYS A 56 9.64 11.95 -3.98
N ASP A 57 9.82 11.67 -5.27
CA ASP A 57 9.69 12.66 -6.34
C ASP A 57 8.27 13.25 -6.40
N TRP A 58 7.23 12.43 -6.24
CA TRP A 58 5.86 12.91 -6.14
C TRP A 58 5.66 13.87 -4.97
N TRP A 59 6.19 13.53 -3.79
CA TRP A 59 6.10 14.34 -2.57
C TRP A 59 6.74 15.72 -2.77
N TYR A 60 7.97 15.77 -3.35
CA TYR A 60 8.64 17.03 -3.64
C TYR A 60 7.88 17.89 -4.62
N ARG A 61 7.41 17.30 -5.74
CA ARG A 61 6.70 18.06 -6.77
C ARG A 61 5.35 18.59 -6.32
N ALA A 62 4.64 17.85 -5.48
CA ALA A 62 3.40 18.34 -4.89
C ALA A 62 3.64 19.58 -4.01
N ALA A 63 4.73 19.58 -3.24
CA ALA A 63 5.12 20.74 -2.44
C ALA A 63 5.55 21.94 -3.31
N GLU A 64 6.28 21.72 -4.40
CA GLU A 64 6.66 22.77 -5.37
C GLU A 64 5.44 23.43 -6.05
N LEU A 65 4.33 22.71 -6.15
CA LEU A 65 3.06 23.19 -6.70
C LEU A 65 2.13 23.83 -5.66
N ASP A 66 2.65 24.16 -4.46
CA ASP A 66 1.87 24.67 -3.33
C ASP A 66 0.68 23.76 -2.93
N ASP A 67 0.77 22.48 -3.22
CA ASP A 67 -0.25 21.47 -2.88
C ASP A 67 0.38 20.23 -2.21
N PRO A 68 1.04 20.39 -1.04
CA PRO A 68 1.80 19.32 -0.40
C PRO A 68 0.91 18.13 -0.03
N LEU A 69 1.49 16.93 -0.10
CA LEU A 69 0.85 15.72 0.39
C LEU A 69 0.62 15.81 1.91
N PRO A 70 -0.45 15.22 2.45
CA PRO A 70 -0.80 15.34 3.87
C PRO A 70 -0.05 14.32 4.75
N PHE A 71 1.10 13.85 4.30
CA PHE A 71 1.98 12.89 4.98
C PHE A 71 3.42 13.07 4.51
N ASP A 72 4.35 12.53 5.26
CA ASP A 72 5.76 12.54 4.91
C ASP A 72 6.19 11.32 4.10
N VAL A 73 7.25 11.51 3.30
CA VAL A 73 7.87 10.43 2.52
C VAL A 73 9.36 10.35 2.86
N MET A 74 9.82 9.20 3.32
CA MET A 74 11.24 8.93 3.53
C MET A 74 11.75 7.94 2.48
N SER A 75 13.00 8.11 2.03
CA SER A 75 13.69 7.05 1.30
C SER A 75 14.12 5.97 2.29
N ALA A 76 13.88 4.71 1.97
CA ALA A 76 14.17 3.58 2.84
C ALA A 76 15.08 2.56 2.16
N ALA A 77 16.32 2.46 2.60
CA ALA A 77 17.19 1.35 2.21
C ALA A 77 16.70 0.03 2.87
N PRO A 78 17.07 -1.15 2.35
CA PRO A 78 16.68 -2.42 2.97
C PRO A 78 16.94 -2.53 4.47
N ALA A 79 18.02 -1.90 4.95
CA ALA A 79 18.33 -1.87 6.38
C ALA A 79 17.37 -0.99 7.19
N ASP A 80 16.82 0.07 6.59
CA ASP A 80 15.85 0.96 7.25
C ASP A 80 14.49 0.28 7.39
N ILE A 81 14.10 -0.51 6.39
CA ILE A 81 12.81 -1.25 6.37
C ILE A 81 12.70 -2.18 7.59
N ALA A 82 13.78 -2.85 7.96
CA ALA A 82 13.83 -3.75 9.11
C ALA A 82 13.55 -3.07 10.46
N HIS A 83 13.48 -1.74 10.50
CA HIS A 83 13.27 -0.96 11.72
C HIS A 83 12.00 -0.12 11.71
N LEU A 84 11.10 -0.32 10.73
CA LEU A 84 9.90 0.51 10.57
C LEU A 84 8.90 0.35 11.71
N HIS A 85 8.78 -0.83 12.35
CA HIS A 85 7.93 -1.00 13.53
C HIS A 85 8.38 -0.12 14.72
N GLY A 86 9.68 0.09 14.87
CA GLY A 86 10.25 0.98 15.90
C GLY A 86 10.47 2.43 15.44
N ILE A 87 9.90 2.84 14.29
CA ILE A 87 10.20 4.18 13.72
C ILE A 87 9.73 5.31 14.63
N ASN A 88 8.66 5.12 15.41
CA ASN A 88 8.09 6.13 16.31
C ASN A 88 9.05 6.58 17.42
N ASP A 89 10.03 5.75 17.77
CA ASP A 89 11.08 6.13 18.72
C ASP A 89 12.01 7.24 18.18
N ARG A 90 12.04 7.38 16.87
CA ARG A 90 12.94 8.29 16.13
C ARG A 90 12.23 9.51 15.56
N LEU A 91 10.90 9.49 15.52
CA LEU A 91 10.08 10.59 14.99
C LEU A 91 9.66 11.55 16.11
N ASP A 92 9.68 12.84 15.81
CA ASP A 92 9.11 13.86 16.71
C ASP A 92 7.59 13.73 16.75
N ASP A 93 6.94 13.51 15.59
CA ASP A 93 5.52 13.26 15.43
C ASP A 93 5.30 11.79 15.07
N PRO A 94 4.86 10.93 16.05
CA PRO A 94 4.62 9.51 15.82
C PRO A 94 3.53 9.27 14.78
N VAL A 95 3.72 8.22 13.97
CA VAL A 95 2.79 7.81 12.93
C VAL A 95 1.94 6.61 13.34
N ASP A 96 0.73 6.53 12.82
CA ASP A 96 -0.19 5.40 13.03
C ASP A 96 0.01 4.32 11.94
N TRP A 97 0.47 4.74 10.76
CA TRP A 97 0.65 3.89 9.58
C TRP A 97 1.98 4.16 8.89
N VAL A 98 2.63 3.09 8.47
CA VAL A 98 3.74 3.12 7.51
C VAL A 98 3.33 2.36 6.26
N LEU A 99 3.35 3.02 5.11
CA LEU A 99 3.13 2.38 3.82
C LEU A 99 4.47 2.24 3.10
N ILE A 100 4.90 1.00 2.82
CA ILE A 100 6.14 0.75 2.07
C ILE A 100 5.82 0.70 0.58
N ASP A 101 6.31 1.67 -0.19
CA ASP A 101 6.36 1.56 -1.66
C ASP A 101 7.57 0.71 -2.04
N SER A 102 7.34 -0.59 -2.22
CA SER A 102 8.40 -1.58 -2.36
C SER A 102 9.07 -1.52 -3.74
N ALA A 103 10.36 -1.85 -3.80
CA ALA A 103 11.01 -2.20 -5.06
C ALA A 103 10.37 -3.46 -5.69
N PRO A 104 10.46 -3.63 -7.02
CA PRO A 104 9.84 -4.78 -7.69
C PRO A 104 10.59 -6.10 -7.49
N TYR A 105 11.84 -6.07 -7.00
CA TYR A 105 12.69 -7.25 -6.81
C TYR A 105 13.86 -6.98 -5.86
N GLY A 106 14.56 -8.04 -5.51
CA GLY A 106 15.79 -7.98 -4.72
C GLY A 106 15.53 -7.79 -3.23
N ARG A 107 16.61 -7.44 -2.51
CA ARG A 107 16.57 -7.35 -1.04
C ARG A 107 15.52 -6.37 -0.51
N ALA A 108 15.26 -5.28 -1.22
CA ALA A 108 14.26 -4.31 -0.79
C ALA A 108 12.84 -4.91 -0.82
N LEU A 109 12.51 -5.74 -1.83
CA LEU A 109 11.25 -6.48 -1.85
C LEU A 109 11.19 -7.49 -0.69
N ASP A 110 12.25 -8.29 -0.49
CA ASP A 110 12.31 -9.28 0.59
C ASP A 110 12.11 -8.63 1.96
N GLU A 111 12.80 -7.52 2.24
CA GLU A 111 12.67 -6.79 3.50
C GLU A 111 11.29 -6.13 3.64
N SER A 112 10.71 -5.61 2.54
CA SER A 112 9.35 -5.05 2.56
C SER A 112 8.30 -6.10 2.94
N VAL A 113 8.44 -7.33 2.43
CA VAL A 113 7.56 -8.45 2.80
C VAL A 113 7.81 -8.89 4.25
N ASN A 114 9.09 -9.08 4.64
CA ASN A 114 9.44 -9.60 5.96
C ASN A 114 9.01 -8.71 7.13
N ASN A 115 8.89 -7.40 6.88
CA ASN A 115 8.61 -6.40 7.92
C ASN A 115 7.24 -5.73 7.75
N ALA A 116 6.33 -6.33 7.00
CA ALA A 116 4.96 -5.86 6.87
C ALA A 116 4.00 -6.69 7.72
N ASP A 117 3.01 -6.05 8.33
CA ASP A 117 1.86 -6.70 8.98
C ASP A 117 0.87 -7.24 7.94
N LEU A 118 0.84 -6.61 6.75
CA LEU A 118 0.05 -7.04 5.60
C LEU A 118 0.72 -6.58 4.30
N VAL A 119 0.73 -7.44 3.31
CA VAL A 119 1.18 -7.09 1.95
C VAL A 119 -0.03 -6.90 1.04
N VAL A 120 -0.19 -5.70 0.51
CA VAL A 120 -1.14 -5.40 -0.57
C VAL A 120 -0.43 -5.62 -1.90
N ILE A 121 -0.99 -6.44 -2.78
CA ILE A 121 -0.40 -6.80 -4.07
C ILE A 121 -1.21 -6.17 -5.21
N PRO A 122 -0.86 -4.95 -5.68
CA PRO A 122 -1.55 -4.33 -6.81
C PRO A 122 -1.33 -5.14 -8.10
N SER A 123 -2.43 -5.52 -8.76
CA SER A 123 -2.40 -6.28 -10.02
C SER A 123 -3.48 -5.78 -10.98
N SER A 124 -3.23 -5.82 -12.28
CA SER A 124 -4.31 -5.67 -13.24
C SER A 124 -5.05 -7.01 -13.45
N PRO A 125 -6.26 -7.01 -14.02
CA PRO A 125 -6.98 -8.25 -14.33
C PRO A 125 -6.33 -9.12 -15.42
N SER A 126 -5.17 -8.73 -15.97
CA SER A 126 -4.48 -9.53 -16.99
C SER A 126 -3.83 -10.77 -16.39
N ARG A 127 -3.86 -11.89 -17.11
CA ARG A 127 -3.24 -13.13 -16.66
C ARG A 127 -1.76 -12.98 -16.31
N ILE A 128 -1.03 -12.22 -17.12
CA ILE A 128 0.41 -11.99 -16.91
C ILE A 128 0.66 -11.25 -15.58
N ASP A 129 -0.18 -10.28 -15.24
CA ASP A 129 -0.04 -9.52 -14.00
C ASP A 129 -0.44 -10.36 -12.79
N LEU A 130 -1.47 -11.20 -12.92
CA LEU A 130 -1.86 -12.14 -11.87
C LEU A 130 -0.78 -13.19 -11.60
N ASP A 131 -0.13 -13.73 -12.63
CA ASP A 131 0.98 -14.67 -12.47
C ASP A 131 2.16 -14.02 -11.71
N GLN A 132 2.41 -12.71 -11.92
CA GLN A 132 3.40 -11.94 -11.13
C GLN A 132 2.93 -11.72 -9.68
N ALA A 133 1.65 -11.47 -9.47
CA ALA A 133 1.08 -11.31 -8.13
C ALA A 133 1.20 -12.59 -7.31
N VAL A 134 0.99 -13.75 -7.92
CA VAL A 134 1.21 -15.06 -7.27
C VAL A 134 2.64 -15.23 -6.80
N GLY A 135 3.63 -14.83 -7.60
CA GLY A 135 5.03 -14.92 -7.19
C GLY A 135 5.33 -14.16 -5.90
N VAL A 136 4.70 -12.99 -5.70
CA VAL A 136 4.79 -12.22 -4.44
C VAL A 136 3.98 -12.89 -3.33
N LYS A 137 2.77 -13.37 -3.64
CA LYS A 137 1.94 -14.12 -2.67
C LYS A 137 2.68 -15.35 -2.12
N ASP A 138 3.32 -16.12 -3.00
CA ASP A 138 4.15 -17.28 -2.61
C ASP A 138 5.33 -16.88 -1.71
N LEU A 139 5.92 -15.69 -1.93
CA LEU A 139 6.95 -15.16 -1.04
C LEU A 139 6.36 -14.86 0.34
N CYS A 140 5.20 -14.20 0.39
CA CYS A 140 4.49 -13.89 1.64
C CYS A 140 4.14 -15.17 2.40
N ASP A 141 3.63 -16.20 1.74
CA ASP A 141 3.26 -17.48 2.36
C ASP A 141 4.47 -18.19 2.98
N ARG A 142 5.59 -18.19 2.28
CA ARG A 142 6.85 -18.75 2.83
C ARG A 142 7.37 -18.00 4.06
N ARG A 143 6.97 -16.75 4.24
CA ARG A 143 7.35 -15.88 5.37
C ARG A 143 6.31 -15.83 6.47
N GLY A 144 5.12 -16.41 6.24
CA GLY A 144 3.99 -16.34 7.16
C GLY A 144 3.35 -14.95 7.25
N VAL A 145 3.56 -14.10 6.23
CA VAL A 145 3.03 -12.73 6.21
C VAL A 145 1.69 -12.72 5.46
N PRO A 146 0.62 -12.17 6.05
CA PRO A 146 -0.66 -12.00 5.37
C PRO A 146 -0.52 -11.17 4.09
N ALA A 147 -1.20 -11.58 3.02
CA ALA A 147 -1.18 -10.84 1.76
C ALA A 147 -2.52 -10.93 1.03
N ALA A 148 -2.92 -9.85 0.36
CA ALA A 148 -4.13 -9.80 -0.45
C ALA A 148 -3.89 -9.07 -1.77
N ILE A 149 -4.51 -9.55 -2.85
CA ILE A 149 -4.48 -8.90 -4.16
C ILE A 149 -5.39 -7.68 -4.14
N LEU A 150 -4.92 -6.57 -4.71
CA LEU A 150 -5.71 -5.39 -5.03
C LEU A 150 -5.83 -5.29 -6.56
N LEU A 151 -7.02 -5.56 -7.11
CA LEU A 151 -7.23 -5.41 -8.54
C LEU A 151 -7.31 -3.94 -8.93
N CYS A 152 -6.34 -3.51 -9.74
CA CYS A 152 -6.20 -2.16 -10.25
C CYS A 152 -6.43 -2.10 -11.77
N ARG A 153 -6.76 -0.90 -12.27
CA ARG A 153 -7.06 -0.67 -13.70
C ARG A 153 -8.18 -1.57 -14.21
N THR A 154 -9.16 -1.85 -13.36
CA THR A 154 -10.31 -2.67 -13.72
C THR A 154 -11.23 -1.90 -14.68
N GLU A 155 -11.86 -2.61 -15.58
CA GLU A 155 -12.92 -2.10 -16.46
C GLU A 155 -14.17 -2.94 -16.21
N ALA A 156 -15.25 -2.30 -15.75
CA ALA A 156 -16.48 -2.97 -15.41
C ALA A 156 -17.05 -3.72 -16.63
N ASN A 157 -17.73 -4.85 -16.36
CA ASN A 157 -18.40 -5.68 -17.37
C ASN A 157 -17.47 -6.29 -18.44
N THR A 158 -16.14 -6.36 -18.17
CA THR A 158 -15.20 -7.03 -19.06
C THR A 158 -15.04 -8.52 -18.73
N THR A 159 -14.74 -9.33 -19.73
CA THR A 159 -14.40 -10.73 -19.55
C THR A 159 -13.14 -10.87 -18.71
N ALA A 160 -12.14 -10.03 -18.95
CA ALA A 160 -10.88 -10.04 -18.22
C ALA A 160 -11.07 -9.88 -16.70
N LEU A 161 -11.93 -8.95 -16.25
CA LEU A 161 -12.20 -8.78 -14.82
C LEU A 161 -12.92 -9.99 -14.24
N ARG A 162 -13.94 -10.50 -14.93
CA ARG A 162 -14.69 -11.66 -14.47
C ARG A 162 -13.80 -12.90 -14.35
N ASP A 163 -12.97 -13.16 -15.36
CA ASP A 163 -12.08 -14.31 -15.39
C ASP A 163 -10.98 -14.18 -14.32
N ALA A 164 -10.48 -12.95 -14.07
CA ALA A 164 -9.53 -12.67 -12.99
C ALA A 164 -10.12 -12.98 -11.62
N LEU A 165 -11.33 -12.49 -11.32
CA LEU A 165 -12.01 -12.76 -10.04
C LEU A 165 -12.29 -14.25 -9.85
N ALA A 166 -12.79 -14.92 -10.88
CA ALA A 166 -13.03 -16.37 -10.82
C ALA A 166 -11.76 -17.18 -10.60
N TRP A 167 -10.65 -16.72 -11.20
CA TRP A 167 -9.36 -17.38 -11.02
C TRP A 167 -8.78 -17.17 -9.60
N ILE A 168 -8.88 -15.95 -9.05
CA ILE A 168 -8.44 -15.61 -7.69
C ILE A 168 -9.22 -16.45 -6.68
N ASP A 169 -10.56 -16.53 -6.84
CA ASP A 169 -11.45 -17.33 -6.00
C ASP A 169 -11.10 -18.83 -6.07
N ALA A 170 -10.94 -19.39 -7.29
CA ALA A 170 -10.57 -20.78 -7.49
C ALA A 170 -9.17 -21.14 -6.94
N ALA A 171 -8.28 -20.15 -6.84
CA ALA A 171 -6.94 -20.31 -6.27
C ALA A 171 -6.90 -20.10 -4.75
N ASP A 172 -8.02 -19.78 -4.11
CA ASP A 172 -8.14 -19.43 -2.67
C ASP A 172 -7.16 -18.32 -2.25
N ILE A 173 -7.03 -17.29 -3.11
CA ILE A 173 -6.15 -16.16 -2.83
C ILE A 173 -6.98 -15.02 -2.26
N ALA A 174 -6.56 -14.46 -1.12
CA ALA A 174 -7.20 -13.29 -0.56
C ALA A 174 -7.14 -12.09 -1.53
N CYS A 175 -8.27 -11.43 -1.72
CA CYS A 175 -8.42 -10.27 -2.60
C CYS A 175 -9.29 -9.23 -1.92
N PHE A 176 -8.92 -7.96 -2.04
CA PHE A 176 -9.76 -6.86 -1.59
C PHE A 176 -11.06 -6.83 -2.40
N GLU A 177 -12.19 -6.56 -1.72
CA GLU A 177 -13.48 -6.34 -2.38
C GLU A 177 -13.46 -5.05 -3.21
N THR A 178 -12.69 -4.06 -2.74
CA THR A 178 -12.48 -2.79 -3.43
C THR A 178 -11.67 -3.01 -4.70
N LEU A 179 -12.27 -2.62 -5.84
CA LEU A 179 -11.61 -2.63 -7.14
C LEU A 179 -11.22 -1.21 -7.53
N ILE A 180 -9.99 -1.01 -8.01
CA ILE A 180 -9.52 0.30 -8.49
C ILE A 180 -9.72 0.38 -10.01
N PRO A 181 -10.71 1.16 -10.51
CA PRO A 181 -10.97 1.26 -11.94
C PRO A 181 -9.85 1.95 -12.70
N LYS A 182 -9.80 1.70 -13.99
CA LYS A 182 -8.94 2.45 -14.91
C LYS A 182 -9.52 3.86 -15.08
N ARG A 183 -8.85 4.84 -14.46
CA ARG A 183 -9.24 6.25 -14.53
C ARG A 183 -8.08 7.10 -15.01
N GLN A 184 -8.35 8.00 -15.95
CA GLN A 184 -7.33 8.88 -16.50
C GLN A 184 -6.82 9.89 -15.46
N ASP A 185 -7.67 10.35 -14.56
CA ASP A 185 -7.30 11.27 -13.48
C ASP A 185 -6.40 10.62 -12.42
N ILE A 186 -6.56 9.32 -12.12
CA ILE A 186 -5.62 8.57 -11.28
C ILE A 186 -4.25 8.48 -11.98
N LEU A 187 -4.23 8.17 -13.28
CA LEU A 187 -2.99 8.06 -14.06
C LEU A 187 -2.25 9.40 -14.16
N ASN A 188 -3.00 10.50 -14.22
CA ASN A 188 -2.45 11.85 -14.36
C ASN A 188 -2.23 12.55 -13.00
N ALA A 189 -2.53 11.89 -11.87
CA ALA A 189 -2.41 12.49 -10.56
C ALA A 189 -0.97 12.67 -10.07
N LYS A 190 0.02 12.05 -10.73
CA LYS A 190 1.44 12.15 -10.34
C LYS A 190 1.84 13.62 -10.17
N SER A 191 2.47 13.93 -9.05
CA SER A 191 2.88 15.29 -8.64
C SER A 191 1.74 16.20 -8.15
N THR A 192 0.54 15.68 -7.91
CA THR A 192 -0.57 16.43 -7.29
C THR A 192 -1.06 15.72 -6.03
N ARG A 193 -1.80 16.42 -5.18
CA ARG A 193 -2.42 15.85 -3.98
C ARG A 193 -3.82 15.30 -4.30
N PRO A 194 -4.04 13.97 -4.28
CA PRO A 194 -5.38 13.40 -4.34
C PRO A 194 -6.18 13.78 -3.08
N ARG A 195 -7.41 14.30 -3.24
CA ARG A 195 -8.27 14.69 -2.12
C ARG A 195 -9.75 14.65 -2.48
N GLY A 196 -10.60 14.52 -1.46
CA GLY A 196 -12.05 14.51 -1.62
C GLY A 196 -12.50 13.45 -2.63
N THR A 197 -13.30 13.85 -3.62
CA THR A 197 -13.82 12.94 -4.65
C THR A 197 -12.73 12.35 -5.56
N ARG A 198 -11.54 12.96 -5.64
CA ARG A 198 -10.41 12.44 -6.42
C ARG A 198 -9.68 11.28 -5.74
N LEU A 199 -10.02 10.93 -4.49
CA LEU A 199 -9.53 9.72 -3.84
C LEU A 199 -10.24 8.46 -4.36
N HIS A 200 -11.42 8.63 -4.96
CA HIS A 200 -12.17 7.54 -5.59
C HIS A 200 -12.28 6.33 -4.67
N GLU A 201 -12.15 5.15 -5.21
CA GLU A 201 -12.24 3.86 -4.55
C GLU A 201 -11.13 3.62 -3.49
N TYR A 202 -10.07 4.42 -3.47
CA TYR A 202 -9.07 4.35 -2.39
C TYR A 202 -9.61 4.74 -1.01
N ARG A 203 -10.73 5.47 -0.96
CA ARG A 203 -11.44 5.68 0.33
C ARG A 203 -12.05 4.39 0.84
N ASP A 204 -12.68 3.63 -0.04
CA ASP A 204 -13.27 2.35 0.31
C ASP A 204 -12.17 1.36 0.70
N LEU A 205 -11.08 1.32 -0.05
CA LEU A 205 -9.90 0.52 0.26
C LEU A 205 -9.31 0.86 1.64
N ALA A 206 -9.22 2.14 2.00
CA ALA A 206 -8.73 2.53 3.33
C ALA A 206 -9.64 2.04 4.46
N GLY A 207 -10.95 2.02 4.23
CA GLY A 207 -11.93 1.43 5.15
C GLY A 207 -11.75 -0.08 5.30
N GLU A 208 -11.67 -0.78 4.17
CA GLU A 208 -11.46 -2.22 4.11
C GLU A 208 -10.13 -2.64 4.74
N LEU A 209 -9.04 -1.91 4.45
CA LEU A 209 -7.73 -2.12 5.07
C LEU A 209 -7.79 -2.02 6.60
N LYS A 210 -8.43 -0.98 7.14
CA LYS A 210 -8.59 -0.82 8.60
C LYS A 210 -9.35 -1.97 9.22
N GLN A 211 -10.37 -2.49 8.55
CA GLN A 211 -11.13 -3.65 9.00
C GLN A 211 -10.27 -4.92 8.96
N THR A 212 -9.55 -5.16 7.87
CA THR A 212 -8.62 -6.29 7.72
C THR A 212 -7.58 -6.30 8.83
N MET A 213 -6.95 -5.15 9.10
CA MET A 213 -5.92 -5.05 10.15
C MET A 213 -6.47 -5.32 11.55
N ARG A 214 -7.72 -4.93 11.84
CA ARG A 214 -8.36 -5.31 13.12
C ARG A 214 -8.56 -6.81 13.23
N GLN A 215 -9.08 -7.44 12.18
CA GLN A 215 -9.30 -8.89 12.15
C GLN A 215 -8.00 -9.70 12.29
N LEU A 216 -6.89 -9.20 11.72
CA LEU A 216 -5.58 -9.84 11.87
C LEU A 216 -5.09 -9.76 13.32
N LYS A 217 -5.21 -8.59 13.97
CA LYS A 217 -4.83 -8.40 15.38
C LYS A 217 -5.68 -9.25 16.34
N ASP A 218 -7.00 -9.28 16.13
CA ASP A 218 -7.89 -10.09 16.96
C ASP A 218 -7.51 -11.58 16.90
N LYS A 219 -7.09 -12.08 15.73
CA LYS A 219 -6.62 -13.46 15.58
C LYS A 219 -5.27 -13.74 16.24
N GLU A 220 -4.38 -12.76 16.33
CA GLU A 220 -3.09 -12.91 17.02
C GLU A 220 -3.26 -12.93 18.54
N GLU A 221 -4.25 -12.19 19.08
CA GLU A 221 -4.56 -12.17 20.50
C GLU A 221 -5.26 -13.46 20.99
N ASP A 222 -5.90 -14.20 20.08
CA ASP A 222 -6.61 -15.47 20.38
C ASP A 222 -5.69 -16.72 20.31
N LEU A 223 -4.40 -16.58 19.92
CA LEU A 223 -3.41 -17.67 19.81
C LEU A 223 -2.43 -17.72 20.97
#